data_772b2f5856768ec677304f2d67923ed5
#
_entry.id   772b2f5856768ec677304f2d67923ed5
#
_cell.length_a   1.000
_cell.length_b   1.000
_cell.length_c   1.000
_cell.angle_alpha   90.00
_cell.angle_beta   90.00
_cell.angle_gamma   90.00
#
_symmetry.space_group_name_H-M   'P 1'
#
loop_
_entity.id
_entity.type
_entity.pdbx_description
1 polymer ?
#
loop_
_entity_poly.entity_id
_entity_poly.type
_entity_poly.pdbx_seq_one_letter_code
_entity_poly.pdbx_strand_id
1 'polypeptide(L)'
;CWSALPGASRHHWGTDIDVIDHAVMPENHRYRLVPEEYAEGGIFYRLRVWLDENISRFDFFRPYAHYRGGVYPEPWHLSHAPIASVALQLLTPELVAATLREADVLGKDEVLARLTDIYRTYVANISVSAPPQATA
;
A
#
# COMPACT_ATOMS: atom_id res chain seq x y z
N CYS A 1 0.12 -11.17 2.40
CA CYS A 1 1.51 -10.81 2.11
C CYS A 1 1.68 -9.32 2.38
N TRP A 2 2.78 -8.93 3.05
CA TRP A 2 3.09 -7.53 3.39
C TRP A 2 4.46 -7.09 2.87
N SER A 3 5.13 -7.93 2.08
CA SER A 3 6.41 -7.57 1.49
C SER A 3 6.30 -7.56 -0.03
N ALA A 4 6.75 -6.49 -0.65
CA ALA A 4 6.78 -6.35 -2.09
C ALA A 4 8.08 -6.91 -2.68
N LEU A 5 8.02 -7.30 -3.96
CA LEU A 5 9.21 -7.61 -4.73
C LEU A 5 10.06 -6.36 -4.95
N PRO A 6 11.39 -6.50 -5.16
CA PRO A 6 12.24 -5.39 -5.59
C PRO A 6 11.64 -4.67 -6.82
N GLY A 7 11.56 -3.35 -6.75
CA GLY A 7 10.96 -2.52 -7.80
C GLY A 7 9.43 -2.47 -7.83
N ALA A 8 8.73 -3.31 -7.06
CA ALA A 8 7.26 -3.37 -7.05
C ALA A 8 6.62 -2.70 -5.82
N SER A 9 7.40 -2.17 -4.89
CA SER A 9 6.87 -1.45 -3.74
C SER A 9 6.39 -0.06 -4.15
N ARG A 10 5.16 0.28 -3.76
CA ARG A 10 4.56 1.59 -4.01
C ARG A 10 5.28 2.70 -3.23
N HIS A 11 5.87 2.40 -2.07
CA HIS A 11 6.70 3.36 -1.31
C HIS A 11 7.89 3.90 -2.13
N HIS A 12 8.41 3.12 -3.10
CA HIS A 12 9.50 3.58 -3.97
C HIS A 12 9.09 4.71 -4.90
N TRP A 13 7.80 4.91 -5.14
CA TRP A 13 7.30 6.01 -5.98
C TRP A 13 7.32 7.37 -5.24
N GLY A 14 7.49 7.35 -3.90
CA GLY A 14 7.39 8.54 -3.06
C GLY A 14 5.97 9.07 -2.89
N THR A 15 4.96 8.30 -3.29
CA THR A 15 3.53 8.67 -3.24
C THR A 15 2.77 7.98 -2.12
N ASP A 16 3.37 6.95 -1.54
CA ASP A 16 2.74 6.10 -0.55
C ASP A 16 3.46 6.21 0.80
N ILE A 17 2.68 6.35 1.87
CA ILE A 17 3.17 6.52 3.24
C ILE A 17 2.40 5.61 4.20
N ASP A 18 3.08 5.18 5.26
CA ASP A 18 2.46 4.53 6.41
C ASP A 18 2.32 5.55 7.54
N VAL A 19 1.14 5.63 8.16
CA VAL A 19 0.83 6.64 9.17
C VAL A 19 0.51 6.02 10.52
N ILE A 20 1.11 6.59 11.56
CA ILE A 20 0.87 6.30 12.97
C ILE A 20 0.58 7.60 13.73
N ASP A 21 -0.08 7.50 14.88
CA ASP A 21 -0.22 8.63 15.82
C ASP A 21 0.81 8.47 16.95
N HIS A 22 1.90 9.19 16.84
CA HIS A 22 2.97 9.13 17.83
C HIS A 22 2.54 9.71 19.20
N ALA A 23 1.56 10.64 19.22
CA ALA A 23 1.13 11.29 20.45
C ALA A 23 0.39 10.36 21.43
N VAL A 24 -0.21 9.29 20.93
CA VAL A 24 -0.93 8.30 21.75
C VAL A 24 -0.05 7.11 22.19
N MET A 25 1.20 7.06 21.71
CA MET A 25 2.10 5.94 21.99
C MET A 25 2.73 6.06 23.38
N PRO A 26 2.63 5.02 24.24
CA PRO A 26 3.43 4.95 25.46
C PRO A 26 4.94 4.93 25.13
N GLU A 27 5.78 5.44 26.06
CA GLU A 27 7.23 5.57 25.85
C GLU A 27 7.94 4.29 25.36
N ASN A 28 7.46 3.12 25.79
CA ASN A 28 8.06 1.84 25.42
C ASN A 28 7.26 1.05 24.39
N HIS A 29 6.24 1.67 23.77
CA HIS A 29 5.44 1.00 22.75
C HIS A 29 6.21 0.92 21.43
N ARG A 30 6.20 -0.27 20.82
CA ARG A 30 6.68 -0.48 19.45
C ARG A 30 5.49 -0.83 18.58
N TYR A 31 5.12 0.06 17.67
CA TYR A 31 4.10 -0.24 16.66
C TYR A 31 4.57 -1.36 15.73
N ARG A 32 3.63 -2.13 15.23
CA ARG A 32 3.89 -3.29 14.37
C ARG A 32 3.28 -3.15 12.97
N LEU A 33 2.46 -2.12 12.77
CA LEU A 33 1.65 -1.95 11.56
C LEU A 33 0.81 -3.20 11.28
N VAL A 34 -0.06 -3.53 12.22
CA VAL A 34 -1.00 -4.63 12.11
C VAL A 34 -2.44 -4.11 12.24
N PRO A 35 -3.43 -4.74 11.59
CA PRO A 35 -4.81 -4.27 11.59
C PRO A 35 -5.40 -4.05 12.97
N GLU A 36 -4.99 -4.83 13.95
CA GLU A 36 -5.48 -4.77 15.34
C GLU A 36 -5.14 -3.45 16.03
N GLU A 37 -4.02 -2.81 15.65
CA GLU A 37 -3.65 -1.49 16.19
C GLU A 37 -4.59 -0.38 15.72
N TYR A 38 -5.28 -0.58 14.59
CA TYR A 38 -6.22 0.37 13.97
C TYR A 38 -7.69 -0.04 14.14
N ALA A 39 -7.97 -1.24 14.67
CA ALA A 39 -9.32 -1.71 14.97
C ALA A 39 -9.91 -0.98 16.18
N GLU A 40 -11.21 -1.16 16.43
CA GLU A 40 -11.86 -0.66 17.63
C GLU A 40 -11.16 -1.19 18.89
N GLY A 41 -10.78 -0.29 19.79
CA GLY A 41 -9.97 -0.60 20.96
C GLY A 41 -8.45 -0.62 20.71
N GLY A 42 -8.00 -0.57 19.45
CA GLY A 42 -6.57 -0.45 19.09
C GLY A 42 -6.02 0.95 19.35
N ILE A 43 -4.69 1.03 19.52
CA ILE A 43 -4.00 2.27 19.89
C ILE A 43 -4.19 3.38 18.84
N PHE A 44 -4.29 3.02 17.56
CA PHE A 44 -4.45 3.95 16.45
C PHE A 44 -5.91 4.02 15.91
N TYR A 45 -6.90 3.52 16.67
CA TYR A 45 -8.29 3.53 16.24
C TYR A 45 -8.81 4.94 15.93
N ARG A 46 -8.50 5.94 16.78
CA ARG A 46 -8.92 7.33 16.56
C ARG A 46 -8.30 7.93 15.31
N LEU A 47 -7.02 7.63 15.07
CA LEU A 47 -6.34 8.01 13.83
C LEU A 47 -7.05 7.39 12.62
N ARG A 48 -7.37 6.09 12.65
CA ARG A 48 -8.09 5.43 11.56
C ARG A 48 -9.43 6.09 11.25
N VAL A 49 -10.22 6.41 12.30
CA VAL A 49 -11.52 7.09 12.11
C VAL A 49 -11.32 8.45 11.44
N TRP A 50 -10.35 9.23 11.90
CA TRP A 50 -10.03 10.52 11.28
C TRP A 50 -9.59 10.37 9.81
N LEU A 51 -8.75 9.37 9.52
CA LEU A 51 -8.31 9.09 8.15
C LEU A 51 -9.49 8.69 7.24
N ASP A 52 -10.42 7.87 7.74
CA ASP A 52 -11.61 7.45 6.97
C ASP A 52 -12.45 8.65 6.51
N GLU A 53 -12.54 9.68 7.33
CA GLU A 53 -13.34 10.89 7.06
C GLU A 53 -12.60 11.94 6.22
N ASN A 54 -11.26 11.95 6.23
CA ASN A 54 -10.52 13.12 5.76
C ASN A 54 -9.56 12.87 4.60
N ILE A 55 -9.02 11.67 4.40
CA ILE A 55 -7.93 11.44 3.43
C ILE A 55 -8.31 11.84 1.99
N SER A 56 -9.56 11.66 1.59
CA SER A 56 -10.03 12.02 0.25
C SER A 56 -9.96 13.52 -0.02
N ARG A 57 -10.04 14.38 1.01
CA ARG A 57 -9.91 15.84 0.89
C ARG A 57 -8.50 16.29 0.52
N PHE A 58 -7.52 15.38 0.68
CA PHE A 58 -6.11 15.60 0.37
C PHE A 58 -5.64 14.70 -0.77
N ASP A 59 -6.57 14.19 -1.58
CA ASP A 59 -6.31 13.30 -2.71
C ASP A 59 -5.61 11.99 -2.31
N PHE A 60 -5.71 11.56 -1.05
CA PHE A 60 -5.23 10.27 -0.60
C PHE A 60 -6.33 9.21 -0.63
N PHE A 61 -5.93 7.97 -0.84
CA PHE A 61 -6.78 6.79 -0.72
C PHE A 61 -5.99 5.62 -0.12
N ARG A 62 -6.69 4.54 0.27
CA ARG A 62 -6.05 3.30 0.71
C ARG A 62 -6.02 2.28 -0.42
N PRO A 63 -4.83 1.94 -0.96
CA PRO A 63 -4.72 0.93 -2.01
C PRO A 63 -5.09 -0.46 -1.52
N TYR A 64 -4.94 -0.72 -0.23
CA TYR A 64 -5.24 -1.99 0.43
C TYR A 64 -6.38 -1.84 1.46
N ALA A 65 -7.48 -1.20 1.05
CA ALA A 65 -8.66 -1.00 1.92
C ALA A 65 -9.36 -2.32 2.27
N HIS A 66 -9.38 -3.28 1.34
CA HIS A 66 -10.05 -4.57 1.48
C HIS A 66 -9.22 -5.70 0.91
N TYR A 67 -9.36 -6.92 1.48
CA TYR A 67 -8.71 -8.10 0.92
C TYR A 67 -9.29 -8.45 -0.46
N ARG A 68 -8.43 -8.53 -1.46
CA ARG A 68 -8.77 -8.80 -2.86
C ARG A 68 -8.05 -10.04 -3.42
N GLY A 69 -7.58 -10.93 -2.54
CA GLY A 69 -6.84 -12.13 -2.92
C GLY A 69 -5.32 -11.96 -2.99
N GLY A 70 -4.80 -10.75 -2.77
CA GLY A 70 -3.37 -10.42 -2.79
C GLY A 70 -2.85 -9.92 -1.45
N VAL A 71 -2.56 -8.62 -1.38
CA VAL A 71 -2.11 -7.94 -0.16
C VAL A 71 -3.26 -7.88 0.85
N TYR A 72 -2.94 -8.10 2.12
CA TYR A 72 -3.91 -7.95 3.22
C TYR A 72 -4.27 -6.48 3.45
N PRO A 73 -5.44 -6.20 4.09
CA PRO A 73 -5.83 -4.83 4.41
C PRO A 73 -4.79 -4.12 5.26
N GLU A 74 -4.46 -2.89 4.87
CA GLU A 74 -3.48 -2.04 5.52
C GLU A 74 -4.12 -0.68 5.84
N PRO A 75 -4.75 -0.53 7.03
CA PRO A 75 -5.42 0.72 7.40
C PRO A 75 -4.50 1.92 7.56
N TRP A 76 -3.20 1.69 7.72
CA TRP A 76 -2.14 2.70 7.84
C TRP A 76 -1.62 3.22 6.51
N HIS A 77 -1.74 2.42 5.43
CA HIS A 77 -1.12 2.70 4.14
C HIS A 77 -1.97 3.66 3.31
N LEU A 78 -1.42 4.83 3.02
CA LEU A 78 -2.05 5.87 2.22
C LEU A 78 -1.27 6.11 0.94
N SER A 79 -1.99 6.36 -0.15
CA SER A 79 -1.43 6.61 -1.48
C SER A 79 -2.01 7.90 -2.06
N HIS A 80 -1.14 8.78 -2.57
CA HIS A 80 -1.54 10.04 -3.20
C HIS A 80 -1.99 9.80 -4.65
N ALA A 81 -3.29 9.82 -4.87
CA ALA A 81 -3.94 9.37 -6.10
C ALA A 81 -3.43 10.06 -7.40
N PRO A 82 -3.22 11.39 -7.46
CA PRO A 82 -2.84 12.06 -8.70
C PRO A 82 -1.55 11.53 -9.33
N ILE A 83 -0.57 11.15 -8.51
CA ILE A 83 0.72 10.66 -8.99
C ILE A 83 0.75 9.13 -9.00
N ALA A 84 0.24 8.49 -7.94
CA ALA A 84 0.27 7.04 -7.80
C ALA A 84 -0.52 6.31 -8.90
N SER A 85 -1.59 6.91 -9.41
CA SER A 85 -2.37 6.36 -10.51
C SER A 85 -1.55 6.28 -11.80
N VAL A 86 -0.79 7.32 -12.10
CA VAL A 86 0.11 7.36 -13.26
C VAL A 86 1.27 6.39 -13.08
N ALA A 87 1.88 6.36 -11.90
CA ALA A 87 2.97 5.44 -11.59
C ALA A 87 2.53 3.98 -11.76
N LEU A 88 1.32 3.61 -11.33
CA LEU A 88 0.80 2.27 -11.52
C LEU A 88 0.61 1.90 -12.99
N GLN A 89 0.18 2.84 -13.82
CA GLN A 89 0.02 2.61 -15.28
C GLN A 89 1.38 2.41 -15.98
N LEU A 90 2.44 3.04 -15.47
CA LEU A 90 3.79 2.93 -16.01
C LEU A 90 4.55 1.70 -15.49
N LEU A 91 4.16 1.15 -14.34
CA LEU A 91 4.79 -0.05 -13.78
C LEU A 91 4.25 -1.28 -14.50
N THR A 92 5.03 -1.81 -15.44
CA THR A 92 4.67 -3.01 -16.20
C THR A 92 5.34 -4.27 -15.64
N PRO A 93 4.82 -5.48 -15.94
CA PRO A 93 5.52 -6.72 -15.59
C PRO A 93 6.95 -6.78 -16.12
N GLU A 94 7.20 -6.24 -17.32
CA GLU A 94 8.52 -6.20 -17.95
C GLU A 94 9.50 -5.32 -17.15
N LEU A 95 9.04 -4.18 -16.65
CA LEU A 95 9.85 -3.30 -15.81
C LEU A 95 10.20 -3.98 -14.48
N VAL A 96 9.23 -4.63 -13.83
CA VAL A 96 9.47 -5.42 -12.61
C VAL A 96 10.43 -6.57 -12.89
N ALA A 97 10.29 -7.27 -14.03
CA ALA A 97 11.20 -8.33 -14.43
C ALA A 97 12.63 -7.82 -14.62
N ALA A 98 12.83 -6.66 -15.27
CA ALA A 98 14.14 -6.08 -15.46
C ALA A 98 14.82 -5.78 -14.12
N THR A 99 14.12 -5.10 -13.21
CA THR A 99 14.62 -4.80 -11.86
C THR A 99 14.96 -6.08 -11.09
N LEU A 100 14.09 -7.09 -11.15
CA LEU A 100 14.28 -8.34 -10.43
C LEU A 100 15.50 -9.14 -10.95
N ARG A 101 15.78 -9.10 -12.26
CA ARG A 101 16.98 -9.76 -12.84
C ARG A 101 18.27 -9.19 -12.28
N GLU A 102 18.31 -7.90 -12.01
CA GLU A 102 19.48 -7.20 -11.44
C GLU A 102 19.60 -7.37 -9.92
N ALA A 103 18.48 -7.66 -9.22
CA ALA A 103 18.45 -7.82 -7.79
C ALA A 103 19.09 -9.15 -7.35
N ASP A 104 19.77 -9.14 -6.20
CA ASP A 104 20.24 -10.35 -5.52
C ASP A 104 19.14 -10.90 -4.60
N VAL A 105 18.27 -11.73 -5.18
CA VAL A 105 17.10 -12.30 -4.49
C VAL A 105 17.09 -13.80 -4.66
N LEU A 106 16.96 -14.53 -3.56
CA LEU A 106 16.79 -15.98 -3.57
C LEU A 106 15.47 -16.36 -4.24
N GLY A 107 15.49 -17.42 -5.06
CA GLY A 107 14.30 -17.89 -5.79
C GLY A 107 13.87 -16.98 -6.95
N LYS A 108 14.75 -16.10 -7.42
CA LYS A 108 14.49 -15.14 -8.50
C LYS A 108 13.91 -15.80 -9.75
N ASP A 109 14.46 -16.91 -10.18
CA ASP A 109 14.01 -17.58 -11.41
C ASP A 109 12.58 -18.11 -11.29
N GLU A 110 12.21 -18.63 -10.12
CA GLU A 110 10.85 -19.08 -9.83
C GLU A 110 9.86 -17.91 -9.79
N VAL A 111 10.27 -16.78 -9.23
CA VAL A 111 9.46 -15.54 -9.23
C VAL A 111 9.27 -15.02 -10.66
N LEU A 112 10.32 -15.00 -11.48
CA LEU A 112 10.27 -14.56 -12.87
C LEU A 112 9.34 -15.46 -13.69
N ALA A 113 9.37 -16.79 -13.47
CA ALA A 113 8.50 -17.73 -14.16
C ALA A 113 7.01 -17.51 -13.87
N ARG A 114 6.67 -16.95 -12.71
CA ARG A 114 5.30 -16.66 -12.27
C ARG A 114 4.95 -15.17 -12.25
N LEU A 115 5.78 -14.31 -12.81
CA LEU A 115 5.70 -12.88 -12.62
C LEU A 115 4.36 -12.28 -13.05
N THR A 116 3.77 -12.76 -14.14
CA THR A 116 2.47 -12.28 -14.62
C THR A 116 1.36 -12.46 -13.57
N ASP A 117 1.30 -13.63 -12.94
CA ASP A 117 0.30 -13.92 -11.91
C ASP A 117 0.59 -13.14 -10.62
N ILE A 118 1.87 -13.04 -10.24
CA ILE A 118 2.30 -12.26 -9.08
C ILE A 118 1.97 -10.78 -9.29
N TYR A 119 2.29 -10.21 -10.44
CA TYR A 119 1.99 -8.83 -10.78
C TYR A 119 0.49 -8.55 -10.69
N ARG A 120 -0.32 -9.38 -11.36
CA ARG A 120 -1.79 -9.25 -11.36
C ARG A 120 -2.39 -9.35 -9.96
N THR A 121 -1.86 -10.24 -9.11
CA THR A 121 -2.42 -10.54 -7.80
C THR A 121 -1.96 -9.56 -6.71
N TYR A 122 -0.69 -9.16 -6.73
CA TYR A 122 -0.05 -8.45 -5.61
C TYR A 122 0.38 -7.02 -5.96
N VAL A 123 0.62 -6.70 -7.23
CA VAL A 123 1.11 -5.38 -7.64
C VAL A 123 -0.04 -4.51 -8.15
N ALA A 124 -0.79 -4.99 -9.15
CA ALA A 124 -1.85 -4.23 -9.78
C ALA A 124 -3.22 -4.34 -9.08
N ASN A 125 -3.38 -5.32 -8.18
CA ASN A 125 -4.65 -5.60 -7.50
C ASN A 125 -4.85 -4.72 -6.27
N ILE A 126 -5.18 -3.46 -6.50
CA ILE A 126 -5.44 -2.47 -5.45
C ILE A 126 -6.89 -2.00 -5.45
N SER A 127 -7.33 -1.42 -4.33
CA SER A 127 -8.56 -0.61 -4.27
C SER A 127 -8.33 0.66 -5.07
N VAL A 128 -9.30 1.05 -5.88
CA VAL A 128 -9.24 2.32 -6.63
C VAL A 128 -9.70 3.47 -5.73
N SER A 129 -9.14 4.67 -5.95
CA SER A 129 -9.67 5.89 -5.34
C SER A 129 -11.12 6.11 -5.79
N ALA A 130 -11.98 6.53 -4.86
CA ALA A 130 -13.28 7.09 -5.29
C ALA A 130 -13.02 8.30 -6.20
N PRO A 131 -13.81 8.50 -7.27
CA PRO A 131 -13.69 9.70 -8.07
C PRO A 131 -13.87 10.93 -7.16
N PRO A 132 -13.14 12.03 -7.41
CA PRO A 132 -13.31 13.25 -6.63
C PRO A 132 -14.79 13.63 -6.65
N GLN A 133 -15.34 13.86 -5.47
CA GLN A 133 -16.72 14.37 -5.37
C GLN A 133 -16.72 15.75 -6.04
N ALA A 134 -17.52 15.90 -7.08
CA ALA A 134 -17.74 17.21 -7.68
C ALA A 134 -18.25 18.14 -6.59
N THR A 135 -17.43 19.09 -6.19
CA THR A 135 -17.87 20.20 -5.33
C THR A 135 -18.93 20.98 -6.09
N ALA A 136 -20.16 20.89 -5.62
CA ALA A 136 -21.27 21.70 -6.11
C ALA A 136 -21.07 23.17 -5.74
#